data_5cb60521053632966275a8e5ef60d6ea
#
_entry.id   5cb60521053632966275a8e5ef60d6ea
#
_cell.length_a   1.000
_cell.length_b   1.000
_cell.length_c   1.000
_cell.angle_alpha   90.00
_cell.angle_beta   90.00
_cell.angle_gamma   90.00
#
_symmetry.space_group_name_H-M   'P 1'
#
loop_
_entity.id
_entity.type
_entity.pdbx_description
1 polymer ?
#
loop_
_entity_poly.entity_id
_entity_poly.type
_entity_poly.pdbx_seq_one_letter_code
_entity_poly.pdbx_strand_id
1 'polypeptide(L)'
;VQRVAARFAAQGFATHLGLRLAQSEPGHCVIEAPFGDHLTQHTGYFHAGVLTTLADNACGFAALSLMPEGQEVLSVEFKLSFMRPASGMLARATGRVLKPGRTLSFCQADVHVVQETGEAVLCATMLATMMGVAPQ
;
A
#
# COMPACT_ATOMS: atom_id res chain seq x y z
N VAL A 1 6.21 -12.99 6.52
CA VAL A 1 7.17 -12.19 5.75
C VAL A 1 7.41 -12.80 4.37
N GLN A 2 7.79 -14.07 4.30
CA GLN A 2 7.99 -14.73 2.99
C GLN A 2 6.69 -14.83 2.19
N ARG A 3 5.57 -15.07 2.86
CA ARG A 3 4.26 -15.11 2.22
C ARG A 3 3.91 -13.77 1.59
N VAL A 4 4.14 -12.67 2.31
CA VAL A 4 3.89 -11.33 1.80
C VAL A 4 4.76 -11.06 0.56
N ALA A 5 6.05 -11.37 0.61
CA ALA A 5 6.95 -11.17 -0.51
C ALA A 5 6.51 -11.96 -1.74
N ALA A 6 6.10 -13.20 -1.56
CA ALA A 6 5.64 -14.05 -2.67
C ALA A 6 4.34 -13.52 -3.30
N ARG A 7 3.40 -13.09 -2.48
CA ARG A 7 2.13 -12.55 -2.97
C ARG A 7 2.32 -11.21 -3.66
N PHE A 8 3.18 -10.36 -3.10
CA PHE A 8 3.51 -9.07 -3.73
C PHE A 8 4.10 -9.30 -5.13
N ALA A 9 5.09 -10.18 -5.23
CA ALA A 9 5.76 -10.47 -6.50
C ALA A 9 4.82 -11.08 -7.55
N ALA A 10 3.75 -11.74 -7.12
CA ALA A 10 2.79 -12.37 -8.01
C ALA A 10 1.74 -11.38 -8.56
N GLN A 11 1.69 -10.15 -8.06
CA GLN A 11 0.71 -9.17 -8.52
C GLN A 11 1.12 -8.55 -9.85
N GLY A 12 0.35 -8.85 -10.91
CA GLY A 12 0.59 -8.27 -12.23
C GLY A 12 0.50 -6.75 -12.22
N PHE A 13 -0.49 -6.20 -11.52
CA PHE A 13 -0.70 -4.75 -11.50
C PHE A 13 0.46 -4.02 -10.80
N ALA A 14 0.89 -4.50 -9.64
CA ALA A 14 2.01 -3.90 -8.93
C ALA A 14 3.31 -3.95 -9.76
N THR A 15 3.54 -5.08 -10.42
CA THR A 15 4.69 -5.24 -11.33
C THR A 15 4.61 -4.25 -12.50
N HIS A 16 3.44 -4.11 -13.09
CA HIS A 16 3.21 -3.18 -14.21
C HIS A 16 3.51 -1.74 -13.81
N LEU A 17 3.13 -1.34 -12.61
CA LEU A 17 3.39 0.00 -12.10
C LEU A 17 4.83 0.19 -11.61
N GLY A 18 5.60 -0.87 -11.44
CA GLY A 18 6.96 -0.79 -10.92
C GLY A 18 7.02 -0.57 -9.40
N LEU A 19 6.03 -1.05 -8.67
CA LEU A 19 6.02 -0.95 -7.22
C LEU A 19 7.06 -1.85 -6.59
N ARG A 20 7.53 -1.48 -5.41
CA ARG A 20 8.53 -2.25 -4.65
C ARG A 20 8.03 -2.50 -3.23
N LEU A 21 8.26 -3.72 -2.76
CA LEU A 21 8.06 -4.05 -1.34
C LEU A 21 9.33 -3.64 -0.59
N ALA A 22 9.25 -2.52 0.12
CA ALA A 22 10.41 -1.97 0.81
C ALA A 22 10.63 -2.61 2.18
N GLN A 23 9.56 -2.95 2.88
CA GLN A 23 9.65 -3.53 4.21
C GLN A 23 8.38 -4.34 4.51
N SER A 24 8.55 -5.48 5.18
CA SER A 24 7.44 -6.32 5.62
C SER A 24 7.77 -6.92 6.98
N GLU A 25 6.91 -6.64 7.96
CA GLU A 25 6.98 -7.16 9.31
C GLU A 25 5.56 -7.52 9.76
N PRO A 26 5.38 -8.31 10.81
CA PRO A 26 4.04 -8.62 11.29
C PRO A 26 3.22 -7.36 11.56
N GLY A 27 2.11 -7.21 10.85
CA GLY A 27 1.21 -6.07 11.00
C GLY A 27 1.71 -4.76 10.41
N HIS A 28 2.78 -4.78 9.63
CA HIS A 28 3.41 -3.57 9.09
C HIS A 28 3.98 -3.82 7.71
N CYS A 29 3.73 -2.92 6.76
CA CYS A 29 4.21 -3.09 5.38
C CYS A 29 4.50 -1.74 4.75
N VAL A 30 5.61 -1.63 4.04
CA VAL A 30 5.99 -0.42 3.30
C VAL A 30 6.12 -0.77 1.82
N ILE A 31 5.34 -0.07 1.00
CA ILE A 31 5.36 -0.19 -0.46
C ILE A 31 5.81 1.13 -1.05
N GLU A 32 6.68 1.08 -2.05
CA GLU A 32 7.22 2.27 -2.70
C GLU A 32 7.02 2.24 -4.21
N ALA A 33 6.87 3.44 -4.79
CA ALA A 33 6.83 3.65 -6.23
C ALA A 33 7.81 4.75 -6.60
N PRO A 34 8.93 4.42 -7.26
CA PRO A 34 9.80 5.46 -7.83
C PRO A 34 9.03 6.26 -8.87
N PHE A 35 9.30 7.56 -8.93
CA PHE A 35 8.64 8.42 -9.91
C PHE A 35 8.95 7.95 -11.34
N GLY A 36 7.94 7.99 -12.20
CA GLY A 36 8.07 7.73 -13.62
C GLY A 36 6.89 8.34 -14.34
N ASP A 37 7.08 8.70 -15.61
CA ASP A 37 6.03 9.34 -16.40
C ASP A 37 4.77 8.49 -16.51
N HIS A 38 4.93 7.17 -16.48
CA HIS A 38 3.80 6.23 -16.55
C HIS A 38 2.92 6.25 -15.31
N LEU A 39 3.35 6.93 -14.23
CA LEU A 39 2.61 7.03 -12.97
C LEU A 39 1.97 8.41 -12.78
N THR A 40 2.05 9.28 -13.77
CA THR A 40 1.59 10.66 -13.63
C THR A 40 0.17 10.85 -14.14
N GLN A 41 -0.52 11.86 -13.56
CA GLN A 41 -1.71 12.42 -14.14
C GLN A 41 -1.30 13.55 -15.12
N HIS A 42 -2.27 14.23 -15.74
CA HIS A 42 -2.01 15.17 -16.84
C HIS A 42 -1.23 16.44 -16.46
N THR A 43 -1.13 16.79 -15.18
CA THR A 43 -0.33 17.95 -14.74
C THR A 43 1.02 17.56 -14.16
N GLY A 44 1.42 16.28 -14.26
CA GLY A 44 2.76 15.82 -13.88
C GLY A 44 2.92 15.30 -12.46
N TYR A 45 1.89 15.38 -11.64
CA TYR A 45 1.94 14.77 -10.30
C TYR A 45 1.72 13.26 -10.38
N PHE A 46 2.08 12.54 -9.35
CA PHE A 46 1.64 11.15 -9.22
C PHE A 46 0.12 11.09 -9.33
N HIS A 47 -0.38 10.16 -10.14
CA HIS A 47 -1.81 9.95 -10.27
C HIS A 47 -2.40 9.44 -8.96
N ALA A 48 -3.60 9.91 -8.61
CA ALA A 48 -4.29 9.44 -7.40
C ALA A 48 -4.44 7.92 -7.35
N GLY A 49 -4.61 7.28 -8.51
CA GLY A 49 -4.70 5.83 -8.61
C GLY A 49 -3.42 5.12 -8.14
N VAL A 50 -2.25 5.72 -8.34
CA VAL A 50 -0.98 5.16 -7.85
C VAL A 50 -0.94 5.21 -6.34
N LEU A 51 -1.28 6.37 -5.75
CA LEU A 51 -1.30 6.52 -4.29
C LEU A 51 -2.30 5.56 -3.65
N THR A 52 -3.45 5.38 -4.30
CA THR A 52 -4.49 4.44 -3.86
C THR A 52 -3.96 3.01 -3.87
N THR A 53 -3.31 2.60 -4.94
CA THR A 53 -2.75 1.26 -5.06
C THR A 53 -1.67 1.01 -4.01
N LEU A 54 -0.78 1.98 -3.80
CA LEU A 54 0.25 1.90 -2.76
C LEU A 54 -0.36 1.68 -1.38
N ALA A 55 -1.34 2.50 -1.02
CA ALA A 55 -1.96 2.46 0.30
C ALA A 55 -2.77 1.17 0.50
N ASP A 56 -3.53 0.75 -0.52
CA ASP A 56 -4.30 -0.49 -0.49
C ASP A 56 -3.39 -1.71 -0.33
N ASN A 57 -2.30 -1.76 -1.09
CA ASN A 57 -1.31 -2.82 -0.98
C ASN A 57 -0.66 -2.85 0.41
N ALA A 58 -0.27 -1.69 0.92
CA ALA A 58 0.36 -1.61 2.23
C ALA A 58 -0.58 -2.11 3.34
N CYS A 59 -1.84 -1.71 3.30
CA CYS A 59 -2.85 -2.20 4.24
C CYS A 59 -3.11 -3.70 4.09
N GLY A 60 -3.29 -4.15 2.85
CA GLY A 60 -3.60 -5.56 2.56
C GLY A 60 -2.49 -6.50 2.99
N PHE A 61 -1.24 -6.16 2.71
CA PHE A 61 -0.11 -7.02 3.10
C PHE A 61 0.23 -6.92 4.58
N ALA A 62 0.00 -5.77 5.21
CA ALA A 62 0.08 -5.68 6.67
C ALA A 62 -0.93 -6.64 7.32
N ALA A 63 -2.16 -6.66 6.82
CA ALA A 63 -3.20 -7.56 7.32
C ALA A 63 -2.86 -9.03 7.03
N LEU A 64 -2.43 -9.35 5.80
CA LEU A 64 -2.07 -10.71 5.41
C LEU A 64 -1.00 -11.30 6.32
N SER A 65 -0.04 -10.49 6.75
CA SER A 65 1.07 -10.95 7.59
C SER A 65 0.61 -11.51 8.94
N LEU A 66 -0.58 -11.12 9.40
CA LEU A 66 -1.16 -11.58 10.68
C LEU A 66 -2.24 -12.65 10.49
N MET A 67 -2.57 -13.01 9.25
CA MET A 67 -3.60 -14.01 8.97
C MET A 67 -3.05 -15.42 9.11
N PRO A 68 -3.91 -16.41 9.45
CA PRO A 68 -3.50 -17.81 9.45
C PRO A 68 -2.98 -18.25 8.08
N GLU A 69 -2.10 -19.25 8.07
CA GLU A 69 -1.64 -19.84 6.82
C GLU A 69 -2.82 -20.37 6.00
N GLY A 70 -2.71 -20.28 4.69
CA GLY A 70 -3.73 -20.73 3.77
C GLY A 70 -4.83 -19.71 3.50
N GLN A 71 -4.84 -18.59 4.22
CA GLN A 71 -5.78 -17.51 3.92
C GLN A 71 -5.16 -16.49 2.95
N GLU A 72 -6.02 -15.88 2.17
CA GLU A 72 -5.70 -14.75 1.31
C GLU A 72 -6.43 -13.50 1.78
N VAL A 73 -5.94 -12.34 1.39
CA VAL A 73 -6.53 -11.07 1.80
C VAL A 73 -7.32 -10.45 0.66
N LEU A 74 -8.49 -9.88 1.00
CA LEU A 74 -9.28 -9.07 0.08
C LEU A 74 -9.62 -7.75 0.77
N SER A 75 -9.63 -6.67 0.00
CA SER A 75 -10.08 -5.37 0.47
C SER A 75 -11.60 -5.34 0.48
N VAL A 76 -12.19 -4.96 1.61
CA VAL A 76 -13.64 -4.81 1.74
C VAL A 76 -14.06 -3.40 1.36
N GLU A 77 -13.38 -2.42 1.92
CA GLU A 77 -13.61 -1.01 1.66
C GLU A 77 -12.40 -0.22 2.14
N PHE A 78 -12.28 1.00 1.64
CA PHE A 78 -11.33 1.96 2.20
C PHE A 78 -11.83 3.37 1.95
N LYS A 79 -11.35 4.28 2.79
CA LYS A 79 -11.48 5.71 2.57
C LYS A 79 -10.08 6.28 2.48
N LEU A 80 -9.81 6.99 1.41
CA LEU A 80 -8.52 7.63 1.17
C LEU A 80 -8.72 9.13 1.05
N SER A 81 -8.01 9.88 1.88
CA SER A 81 -8.03 11.35 1.83
C SER A 81 -6.73 11.85 1.25
N PHE A 82 -6.83 12.66 0.20
CA PHE A 82 -5.68 13.31 -0.43
C PHE A 82 -5.55 14.70 0.15
N MET A 83 -4.40 15.01 0.74
CA MET A 83 -4.19 16.24 1.47
C MET A 83 -3.30 17.23 0.74
N ARG A 84 -2.48 16.75 -0.20
CA ARG A 84 -1.56 17.56 -0.99
C ARG A 84 -1.33 16.93 -2.35
N PRO A 85 -1.00 17.74 -3.38
CA PRO A 85 -0.51 17.20 -4.64
C PRO A 85 0.74 16.35 -4.40
N ALA A 86 0.83 15.21 -5.05
CA ALA A 86 1.92 14.27 -4.86
C ALA A 86 3.03 14.54 -5.88
N SER A 87 4.00 15.35 -5.49
CA SER A 87 5.15 15.73 -6.31
C SER A 87 6.43 15.34 -5.60
N GLY A 88 7.32 14.63 -6.28
CA GLY A 88 8.60 14.20 -5.71
C GLY A 88 9.18 13.03 -6.46
N MET A 89 10.20 12.42 -5.89
CA MET A 89 10.99 11.37 -6.54
C MET A 89 10.48 9.96 -6.25
N LEU A 90 9.78 9.78 -5.14
CA LEU A 90 9.36 8.47 -4.65
C LEU A 90 8.11 8.63 -3.82
N ALA A 91 7.09 7.83 -4.10
CA ALA A 91 5.92 7.72 -3.24
C ALA A 91 6.06 6.48 -2.35
N ARG A 92 5.74 6.63 -1.07
CA ARG A 92 5.89 5.56 -0.08
C ARG A 92 4.63 5.45 0.75
N ALA A 93 4.02 4.26 0.77
CA ALA A 93 2.91 3.96 1.66
C ALA A 93 3.40 3.10 2.81
N THR A 94 3.09 3.52 4.02
CA THR A 94 3.37 2.77 5.24
C THR A 94 2.05 2.31 5.81
N GLY A 95 1.79 1.00 5.76
CA GLY A 95 0.56 0.38 6.24
C GLY A 95 0.78 -0.36 7.53
N ARG A 96 -0.23 -0.29 8.40
CA ARG A 96 -0.23 -1.00 9.67
C ARG A 96 -1.60 -1.49 10.02
N VAL A 97 -1.66 -2.60 10.75
CA VAL A 97 -2.91 -3.11 11.31
C VAL A 97 -3.19 -2.37 12.61
N LEU A 98 -4.34 -1.71 12.68
CA LEU A 98 -4.82 -1.06 13.91
C LEU A 98 -5.44 -2.08 14.85
N LYS A 99 -6.24 -2.98 14.28
CA LYS A 99 -6.92 -4.04 15.05
C LYS A 99 -7.07 -5.27 14.16
N PRO A 100 -6.37 -6.36 14.45
CA PRO A 100 -6.58 -7.62 13.76
C PRO A 100 -7.88 -8.25 14.22
N GLY A 101 -8.53 -9.00 13.35
CA GLY A 101 -9.74 -9.74 13.67
C GLY A 101 -9.75 -11.09 12.98
N ARG A 102 -10.65 -11.96 13.43
CA ARG A 102 -10.78 -13.32 12.86
C ARG A 102 -11.18 -13.26 11.38
N THR A 103 -12.10 -12.38 11.03
CA THR A 103 -12.59 -12.22 9.66
C THR A 103 -12.17 -10.89 9.07
N LEU A 104 -12.28 -9.82 9.84
CA LEU A 104 -11.97 -8.46 9.39
C LEU A 104 -10.82 -7.87 10.20
N SER A 105 -9.93 -7.20 9.52
CA SER A 105 -8.84 -6.43 10.12
C SER A 105 -8.95 -4.98 9.70
N PHE A 106 -8.74 -4.08 10.64
CA PHE A 106 -8.82 -2.64 10.40
C PHE A 106 -7.41 -2.08 10.30
N CYS A 107 -7.13 -1.37 9.21
CA CYS A 107 -5.79 -0.95 8.87
C CYS A 107 -5.75 0.54 8.54
N GLN A 108 -4.55 1.10 8.62
CA GLN A 108 -4.30 2.47 8.23
C GLN A 108 -3.02 2.52 7.41
N ALA A 109 -2.99 3.37 6.38
CA ALA A 109 -1.77 3.64 5.63
C ALA A 109 -1.62 5.14 5.42
N ASP A 110 -0.39 5.62 5.59
CA ASP A 110 -0.02 6.99 5.23
C ASP A 110 0.86 6.95 4.00
N VAL A 111 0.61 7.86 3.06
CA VAL A 111 1.40 7.98 1.84
C VAL A 111 2.20 9.27 1.90
N HIS A 112 3.52 9.13 1.89
CA HIS A 112 4.47 10.24 1.83
C HIS A 112 5.10 10.26 0.45
N VAL A 113 5.43 11.46 -0.03
CA VAL A 113 6.24 11.61 -1.24
C VAL A 113 7.59 12.20 -0.82
N VAL A 114 8.66 11.51 -1.22
CA VAL A 114 10.02 11.89 -0.87
C VAL A 114 10.53 12.88 -1.90
N GLN A 115 11.00 14.03 -1.43
CA GLN A 115 11.52 15.10 -2.26
C GLN A 115 13.01 14.86 -2.59
N GLU A 116 13.57 15.62 -3.52
CA GLU A 116 14.99 15.55 -3.85
C GLU A 116 15.89 15.79 -2.64
N THR A 117 15.42 16.60 -1.69
CA THR A 117 16.12 16.88 -0.44
C THR A 117 16.14 15.70 0.53
N GLY A 118 15.33 14.66 0.26
CA GLY A 118 15.11 13.54 1.18
C GLY A 118 13.97 13.76 2.15
N GLU A 119 13.37 14.97 2.17
CA GLU A 119 12.20 15.23 3.01
C GLU A 119 11.00 14.41 2.53
N ALA A 120 10.31 13.75 3.46
CA ALA A 120 9.09 13.00 3.17
C ALA A 120 7.88 13.86 3.56
N VAL A 121 7.02 14.15 2.59
CA VAL A 121 5.84 15.00 2.76
C VAL A 121 4.59 14.13 2.74
N LEU A 122 3.77 14.23 3.78
CA LEU A 122 2.51 13.47 3.87
C LEU A 122 1.52 14.01 2.83
N CYS A 123 1.10 13.13 1.91
CA CYS A 123 0.19 13.48 0.83
C CYS A 123 -1.19 12.86 0.95
N ALA A 124 -1.30 11.70 1.57
CA ALA A 124 -2.58 10.99 1.67
C ALA A 124 -2.59 10.07 2.87
N THR A 125 -3.79 9.78 3.38
CA THR A 125 -3.98 8.79 4.44
C THR A 125 -5.21 7.95 4.13
N MET A 126 -5.12 6.65 4.44
CA MET A 126 -6.17 5.68 4.18
C MET A 126 -6.58 4.96 5.47
N LEU A 127 -7.88 4.77 5.63
CA LEU A 127 -8.43 3.79 6.57
C LEU A 127 -9.07 2.69 5.75
N ALA A 128 -8.74 1.44 6.06
CA ALA A 128 -9.17 0.30 5.26
C ALA A 128 -9.64 -0.85 6.13
N THR A 129 -10.59 -1.62 5.59
CA THR A 129 -11.03 -2.88 6.16
C THR A 129 -10.60 -4.00 5.22
N MET A 130 -9.86 -4.96 5.75
CA MET A 130 -9.37 -6.13 5.01
C MET A 130 -10.02 -7.39 5.54
N MET A 131 -10.26 -8.34 4.64
CA MET A 131 -10.92 -9.60 4.96
C MET A 131 -10.01 -10.77 4.62
N GLY A 132 -9.90 -11.72 5.55
CA GLY A 132 -9.23 -12.98 5.28
C GLY A 132 -10.23 -13.97 4.68
N VAL A 133 -9.82 -14.60 3.58
CA VAL A 133 -10.66 -15.59 2.88
C VAL A 133 -9.85 -16.85 2.60
N ALA A 134 -10.55 -17.98 2.52
CA ALA A 134 -9.91 -19.22 2.07
C ALA A 134 -9.56 -19.10 0.59
N PRO A 135 -8.44 -19.69 0.13
CA PRO A 135 -8.12 -19.70 -1.30
C PRO A 135 -9.18 -20.44 -2.09
N GLN A 136 -9.45 -19.99 -3.31
CA GLN A 136 -10.36 -20.65 -4.23
C GLN A 136 -9.66 -21.70 -5.06
#